data_c1a79fdd14ee95a69929cbae32c17c45
#
_entry.id   c1a79fdd14ee95a69929cbae32c17c45
#
_cell.length_a   1.000
_cell.length_b   1.000
_cell.length_c   1.000
_cell.angle_alpha   90.00
_cell.angle_beta   90.00
_cell.angle_gamma   90.00
#
_symmetry.space_group_name_H-M   'P 1'
#
loop_
_entity.id
_entity.type
_entity.pdbx_description
1 polymer ?
#
loop_
_entity_poly.entity_id
_entity_poly.type
_entity_poly.pdbx_seq_one_letter_code
_entity_poly.pdbx_strand_id
1 'polypeptide(L)'
;MSGPEISIRRSARARRIRLSIAHDGRVVLVAPTRASERAIARAVEESRPWIARTTARLARIPTLGLDVPGIAWSSGTPLRVVRDVGAPRVAAADGLLVLRAPDDQAAHRALDRWYRAKCRDLVHGCLPEIADQMDVAPGRVTIREARTRWGSCSASGDLSFNWRLALAPEPVLRHVVVHELAHLVHRDHSNRFWAVVEANDTASPACRAFLRRHGAELLGYDPARALLPA
;
A
#
# COMPACT_ATOMS: atom_id res chain seq x y z
N MET A 1 26.41 -5.88 -17.86
CA MET A 1 25.33 -5.72 -16.83
C MET A 1 24.01 -5.61 -17.58
N SER A 2 23.22 -6.67 -17.56
CA SER A 2 21.90 -6.67 -18.21
C SER A 2 21.01 -5.63 -17.52
N GLY A 3 20.36 -4.77 -18.31
CA GLY A 3 19.40 -3.80 -17.79
C GLY A 3 18.19 -4.49 -17.15
N PRO A 4 17.34 -3.77 -16.41
CA PRO A 4 16.17 -4.36 -15.76
C PRO A 4 15.25 -4.98 -16.82
N GLU A 5 14.69 -6.15 -16.50
CA GLU A 5 13.74 -6.85 -17.36
C GLU A 5 12.47 -6.01 -17.51
N ILE A 6 12.03 -5.84 -18.77
CA ILE A 6 10.85 -5.03 -19.09
C ILE A 6 9.70 -5.97 -19.47
N SER A 7 8.67 -6.02 -18.64
CA SER A 7 7.44 -6.74 -18.94
C SER A 7 6.50 -5.89 -19.80
N ILE A 8 6.11 -6.39 -20.97
CA ILE A 8 5.21 -5.68 -21.89
C ILE A 8 3.80 -6.27 -21.79
N ARG A 9 2.83 -5.44 -21.48
CA ARG A 9 1.42 -5.82 -21.42
C ARG A 9 0.59 -4.99 -22.38
N ARG A 10 -0.15 -5.65 -23.27
CA ARG A 10 -1.13 -5.00 -24.16
C ARG A 10 -2.49 -4.88 -23.46
N SER A 11 -3.17 -3.75 -23.65
CA SER A 11 -4.47 -3.48 -23.01
C SER A 11 -5.39 -2.72 -23.97
N ALA A 12 -6.60 -3.23 -24.18
CA ALA A 12 -7.63 -2.55 -24.97
C ALA A 12 -8.12 -1.24 -24.33
N ARG A 13 -7.94 -1.08 -23.01
CA ARG A 13 -8.29 0.14 -22.28
C ARG A 13 -7.21 1.21 -22.33
N ALA A 14 -5.99 0.83 -22.70
CA ALA A 14 -4.89 1.79 -22.80
C ALA A 14 -5.05 2.65 -24.07
N ARG A 15 -4.99 3.96 -23.91
CA ARG A 15 -5.04 4.92 -25.02
C ARG A 15 -3.64 5.38 -25.48
N ARG A 16 -2.61 5.16 -24.64
CA ARG A 16 -1.21 5.53 -24.87
C ARG A 16 -0.27 4.52 -24.23
N ILE A 17 0.97 4.48 -24.69
CA ILE A 17 2.02 3.68 -24.05
C ILE A 17 2.39 4.36 -22.72
N ARG A 18 2.49 3.57 -21.66
CA ARG A 18 2.90 4.00 -20.31
C ARG A 18 3.93 3.03 -19.78
N LEU A 19 5.01 3.57 -19.23
CA LEU A 19 5.96 2.81 -18.42
C LEU A 19 5.74 3.12 -16.94
N SER A 20 5.88 2.10 -16.13
CA SER A 20 5.90 2.20 -14.67
C SER A 20 6.96 1.26 -14.13
N ILE A 21 7.53 1.59 -13.00
CA ILE A 21 8.43 0.70 -12.26
C ILE A 21 7.64 0.21 -11.04
N ALA A 22 7.50 -1.11 -10.93
CA ALA A 22 6.89 -1.74 -9.77
C ALA A 22 7.83 -1.61 -8.55
N HIS A 23 7.29 -1.83 -7.35
CA HIS A 23 8.06 -1.72 -6.10
C HIS A 23 9.23 -2.71 -6.02
N ASP A 24 9.11 -3.85 -6.69
CA ASP A 24 10.17 -4.87 -6.79
C ASP A 24 11.24 -4.55 -7.88
N GLY A 25 11.20 -3.33 -8.44
CA GLY A 25 12.13 -2.88 -9.48
C GLY A 25 11.77 -3.36 -10.89
N ARG A 26 10.75 -4.21 -11.07
CA ARG A 26 10.31 -4.63 -12.41
C ARG A 26 9.73 -3.48 -13.19
N VAL A 27 10.15 -3.34 -14.43
CA VAL A 27 9.63 -2.33 -15.35
C VAL A 27 8.45 -2.92 -16.11
N VAL A 28 7.29 -2.26 -16.01
CA VAL A 28 6.06 -2.68 -16.70
C VAL A 28 5.69 -1.63 -17.74
N LEU A 29 5.64 -2.03 -19.01
CA LEU A 29 5.12 -1.22 -20.10
C LEU A 29 3.70 -1.67 -20.43
N VAL A 30 2.75 -0.75 -20.39
CA VAL A 30 1.37 -0.99 -20.83
C VAL A 30 1.17 -0.24 -22.14
N ALA A 31 0.84 -0.98 -23.20
CA ALA A 31 0.59 -0.43 -24.54
C ALA A 31 -0.85 -0.68 -25.01
N PRO A 32 -1.44 0.21 -25.83
CA PRO A 32 -2.64 -0.10 -26.57
C PRO A 32 -2.48 -1.39 -27.40
N THR A 33 -3.55 -2.18 -27.57
CA THR A 33 -3.48 -3.40 -28.39
C THR A 33 -3.02 -3.17 -29.82
N ARG A 34 -3.32 -2.00 -30.39
CA ARG A 34 -2.94 -1.57 -31.75
C ARG A 34 -1.56 -0.88 -31.85
N ALA A 35 -0.83 -0.72 -30.74
CA ALA A 35 0.49 -0.13 -30.78
C ALA A 35 1.45 -1.03 -31.57
N SER A 36 2.21 -0.45 -32.51
CA SER A 36 3.21 -1.20 -33.28
C SER A 36 4.41 -1.57 -32.39
N GLU A 37 5.09 -2.68 -32.73
CA GLU A 37 6.33 -3.09 -32.03
C GLU A 37 7.39 -1.99 -32.10
N ARG A 38 7.48 -1.29 -33.22
CA ARG A 38 8.40 -0.16 -33.41
C ARG A 38 8.10 0.98 -32.41
N ALA A 39 6.81 1.31 -32.19
CA ALA A 39 6.41 2.33 -31.22
C ALA A 39 6.74 1.92 -29.79
N ILE A 40 6.55 0.64 -29.46
CA ILE A 40 6.89 0.08 -28.15
C ILE A 40 8.40 0.12 -27.93
N ALA A 41 9.19 -0.37 -28.89
CA ALA A 41 10.65 -0.35 -28.82
C ALA A 41 11.20 1.08 -28.66
N ARG A 42 10.67 2.03 -29.42
CA ARG A 42 11.02 3.43 -29.28
C ARG A 42 10.71 3.99 -27.89
N ALA A 43 9.53 3.72 -27.34
CA ALA A 43 9.14 4.16 -26.00
C ALA A 43 10.05 3.57 -24.91
N VAL A 44 10.47 2.32 -25.05
CA VAL A 44 11.45 1.68 -24.17
C VAL A 44 12.79 2.42 -24.25
N GLU A 45 13.30 2.64 -25.46
CA GLU A 45 14.60 3.28 -25.66
C GLU A 45 14.63 4.72 -25.11
N GLU A 46 13.63 5.52 -25.43
CA GLU A 46 13.46 6.88 -24.88
C GLU A 46 13.36 6.92 -23.35
N SER A 47 12.85 5.84 -22.75
CA SER A 47 12.69 5.75 -21.29
C SER A 47 13.90 5.16 -20.57
N ARG A 48 14.90 4.59 -21.25
CA ARG A 48 16.10 3.98 -20.62
C ARG A 48 16.79 4.88 -19.58
N PRO A 49 17.06 6.18 -19.87
CA PRO A 49 17.70 7.03 -18.88
C PRO A 49 16.84 7.26 -17.63
N TRP A 50 15.52 7.36 -17.81
CA TRP A 50 14.59 7.48 -16.68
C TRP A 50 14.52 6.18 -15.88
N ILE A 51 14.46 5.02 -16.55
CA ILE A 51 14.47 3.71 -15.90
C ILE A 51 15.73 3.56 -15.05
N ALA A 52 16.91 3.82 -15.62
CA ALA A 52 18.19 3.70 -14.92
C ALA A 52 18.27 4.61 -13.69
N ARG A 53 17.88 5.88 -13.81
CA ARG A 53 17.86 6.81 -12.66
C ARG A 53 16.87 6.38 -11.60
N THR A 54 15.69 5.90 -11.98
CA THR A 54 14.63 5.53 -11.04
C THR A 54 14.97 4.25 -10.31
N THR A 55 15.48 3.22 -11.00
CA THR A 55 15.93 1.97 -10.38
C THR A 55 17.13 2.20 -9.43
N ALA A 56 18.11 3.01 -9.85
CA ALA A 56 19.22 3.38 -8.97
C ALA A 56 18.76 4.15 -7.71
N ARG A 57 17.76 5.02 -7.85
CA ARG A 57 17.16 5.72 -6.71
C ARG A 57 16.42 4.75 -5.78
N LEU A 58 15.63 3.82 -6.33
CA LEU A 58 14.91 2.81 -5.55
C LEU A 58 15.88 1.91 -4.78
N ALA A 59 16.96 1.48 -5.41
CA ALA A 59 18.00 0.65 -4.77
C ALA A 59 18.70 1.35 -3.58
N ARG A 60 18.67 2.69 -3.51
CA ARG A 60 19.24 3.47 -2.40
C ARG A 60 18.26 3.70 -1.25
N ILE A 61 16.99 3.36 -1.43
CA ILE A 61 15.99 3.50 -0.38
C ILE A 61 16.17 2.31 0.57
N PRO A 62 16.48 2.51 1.87
CA PRO A 62 16.51 1.41 2.82
C PRO A 62 15.14 0.73 2.84
N THR A 63 15.13 -0.60 2.74
CA THR A 63 13.90 -1.37 2.84
C THR A 63 13.44 -1.47 4.28
N LEU A 64 12.13 -1.66 4.51
CA LEU A 64 11.60 -2.02 5.82
C LEU A 64 11.92 -3.48 6.18
N GLY A 65 12.31 -4.27 5.17
CA GLY A 65 12.54 -5.70 5.35
C GLY A 65 11.25 -6.48 5.58
N LEU A 66 10.16 -6.07 4.94
CA LEU A 66 8.85 -6.71 5.12
C LEU A 66 8.80 -8.15 4.58
N ASP A 67 9.70 -8.48 3.67
CA ASP A 67 9.70 -9.74 2.91
C ASP A 67 10.61 -10.80 3.55
N VAL A 68 10.57 -10.90 4.88
CA VAL A 68 11.35 -11.89 5.65
C VAL A 68 10.47 -13.09 5.98
N PRO A 69 10.88 -14.33 5.60
CA PRO A 69 10.19 -15.55 6.00
C PRO A 69 10.02 -15.63 7.52
N GLY A 70 8.87 -16.12 7.98
CA GLY A 70 8.57 -16.25 9.41
C GLY A 70 8.30 -14.95 10.14
N ILE A 71 8.33 -13.80 9.45
CA ILE A 71 8.05 -12.48 10.05
C ILE A 71 6.81 -11.85 9.42
N ALA A 72 5.83 -11.53 10.23
CA ALA A 72 4.70 -10.67 9.89
C ALA A 72 4.95 -9.24 10.40
N TRP A 73 4.28 -8.26 9.82
CA TRP A 73 4.40 -6.87 10.24
C TRP A 73 3.05 -6.34 10.71
N SER A 74 3.05 -5.50 11.74
CA SER A 74 1.85 -4.83 12.23
C SER A 74 2.21 -3.50 12.87
N SER A 75 1.54 -2.43 12.47
CA SER A 75 1.74 -1.07 13.02
C SER A 75 3.22 -0.64 13.07
N GLY A 76 3.98 -0.97 12.02
CA GLY A 76 5.42 -0.65 11.90
C GLY A 76 6.35 -1.58 12.70
N THR A 77 5.84 -2.65 13.30
CA THR A 77 6.62 -3.56 14.14
C THR A 77 6.65 -4.97 13.55
N PRO A 78 7.83 -5.64 13.49
CA PRO A 78 7.94 -7.03 13.09
C PRO A 78 7.39 -7.95 14.19
N LEU A 79 6.68 -8.99 13.79
CA LEU A 79 6.13 -10.03 14.65
C LEU A 79 6.65 -11.39 14.17
N ARG A 80 7.28 -12.16 15.04
CA ARG A 80 7.68 -13.53 14.71
C ARG A 80 6.44 -14.43 14.59
N VAL A 81 6.28 -15.11 13.47
CA VAL A 81 5.15 -16.01 13.23
C VAL A 81 5.41 -17.35 13.90
N VAL A 82 4.47 -17.77 14.73
CA VAL A 82 4.43 -19.12 15.32
C VAL A 82 3.20 -19.82 14.78
N ARG A 83 3.41 -20.96 14.14
CA ARG A 83 2.36 -21.76 13.53
C ARG A 83 1.97 -22.94 14.43
N ASP A 84 0.66 -23.22 14.47
CA ASP A 84 0.08 -24.34 15.19
C ASP A 84 -1.07 -24.95 14.38
N VAL A 85 -1.35 -26.22 14.57
CA VAL A 85 -2.45 -26.90 13.89
C VAL A 85 -3.73 -26.74 14.70
N GLY A 86 -4.84 -26.41 14.02
CA GLY A 86 -6.13 -26.26 14.69
C GLY A 86 -7.13 -25.41 13.92
N ALA A 87 -8.20 -25.02 14.59
CA ALA A 87 -9.20 -24.12 14.01
C ALA A 87 -8.57 -22.77 13.63
N PRO A 88 -8.91 -22.21 12.45
CA PRO A 88 -8.26 -21.00 11.93
C PRO A 88 -8.43 -19.80 12.87
N ARG A 89 -7.31 -19.35 13.46
CA ARG A 89 -7.25 -18.19 14.37
C ARG A 89 -5.89 -17.49 14.23
N VAL A 90 -5.89 -16.17 14.35
CA VAL A 90 -4.68 -15.36 14.46
C VAL A 90 -4.78 -14.47 15.68
N ALA A 91 -3.73 -14.42 16.48
CA ALA A 91 -3.57 -13.51 17.60
C ALA A 91 -2.15 -12.92 17.60
N ALA A 92 -2.02 -11.65 17.97
CA ALA A 92 -0.74 -10.97 18.07
C ALA A 92 -0.57 -10.42 19.49
N ALA A 93 0.53 -10.79 20.13
CA ALA A 93 0.94 -10.28 21.45
C ALA A 93 2.46 -10.47 21.62
N ASP A 94 3.09 -9.60 22.38
CA ASP A 94 4.47 -9.75 22.86
C ASP A 94 5.50 -10.04 21.76
N GLY A 95 5.37 -9.37 20.60
CA GLY A 95 6.26 -9.56 19.44
C GLY A 95 6.03 -10.88 18.67
N LEU A 96 4.98 -11.61 19.00
CA LEU A 96 4.59 -12.85 18.33
C LEU A 96 3.27 -12.69 17.58
N LEU A 97 3.16 -13.39 16.46
CA LEU A 97 1.89 -13.64 15.76
C LEU A 97 1.65 -15.15 15.78
N VAL A 98 0.72 -15.58 16.64
CA VAL A 98 0.31 -16.99 16.75
C VAL A 98 -0.78 -17.25 15.73
N LEU A 99 -0.51 -18.14 14.77
CA LEU A 99 -1.40 -18.51 13.69
C LEU A 99 -1.76 -20.00 13.80
N ARG A 100 -3.00 -20.30 14.09
CA ARG A 100 -3.56 -21.65 14.03
C ARG A 100 -4.29 -21.86 12.71
N ALA A 101 -4.05 -22.97 12.05
CA ALA A 101 -4.77 -23.38 10.85
C ALA A 101 -4.53 -24.87 10.56
N PRO A 102 -5.47 -25.57 9.88
CA PRO A 102 -5.28 -26.98 9.53
C PRO A 102 -4.28 -27.15 8.34
N ASP A 103 -4.14 -26.13 7.49
CA ASP A 103 -3.28 -26.15 6.30
C ASP A 103 -2.83 -24.72 5.91
N ASP A 104 -1.93 -24.64 4.92
CA ASP A 104 -1.36 -23.38 4.45
C ASP A 104 -2.40 -22.45 3.82
N GLN A 105 -3.38 -23.02 3.11
CA GLN A 105 -4.43 -22.22 2.49
C GLN A 105 -5.36 -21.58 3.53
N ALA A 106 -5.70 -22.33 4.58
CA ALA A 106 -6.47 -21.81 5.71
C ALA A 106 -5.67 -20.77 6.50
N ALA A 107 -4.35 -21.00 6.68
CA ALA A 107 -3.42 -20.06 7.29
C ALA A 107 -3.38 -18.73 6.53
N HIS A 108 -3.21 -18.78 5.22
CA HIS A 108 -3.19 -17.59 4.36
C HIS A 108 -4.52 -16.81 4.46
N ARG A 109 -5.66 -17.49 4.35
CA ARG A 109 -6.98 -16.85 4.51
C ARG A 109 -7.19 -16.25 5.91
N ALA A 110 -6.69 -16.91 6.95
CA ALA A 110 -6.81 -16.40 8.32
C ALA A 110 -5.97 -15.13 8.50
N LEU A 111 -4.76 -15.11 7.96
CA LEU A 111 -3.85 -13.96 8.02
C LEU A 111 -4.39 -12.76 7.20
N ASP A 112 -4.93 -12.98 6.00
CA ASP A 112 -5.57 -11.91 5.20
C ASP A 112 -6.76 -11.30 5.96
N ARG A 113 -7.64 -12.13 6.54
CA ARG A 113 -8.75 -11.64 7.36
C ARG A 113 -8.27 -10.85 8.56
N TRP A 114 -7.22 -11.32 9.23
CA TRP A 114 -6.65 -10.63 10.39
C TRP A 114 -6.11 -9.24 10.02
N TYR A 115 -5.36 -9.10 8.92
CA TYR A 115 -4.88 -7.80 8.46
C TYR A 115 -6.02 -6.84 8.11
N ARG A 116 -7.07 -7.33 7.45
CA ARG A 116 -8.24 -6.51 7.11
C ARG A 116 -9.02 -6.09 8.37
N ALA A 117 -9.17 -6.98 9.34
CA ALA A 117 -9.77 -6.65 10.63
C ALA A 117 -8.91 -5.63 11.38
N LYS A 118 -7.60 -5.86 11.50
CA LYS A 118 -6.67 -4.94 12.15
C LYS A 118 -6.70 -3.53 11.52
N CYS A 119 -6.69 -3.44 10.18
CA CYS A 119 -6.80 -2.16 9.50
C CYS A 119 -8.15 -1.48 9.81
N ARG A 120 -9.23 -2.24 9.81
CA ARG A 120 -10.57 -1.73 10.16
C ARG A 120 -10.59 -1.16 11.58
N ASP A 121 -10.08 -1.91 12.54
CA ASP A 121 -10.05 -1.51 13.95
C ASP A 121 -9.23 -0.24 14.15
N LEU A 122 -8.05 -0.14 13.51
CA LEU A 122 -7.21 1.06 13.56
C LEU A 122 -7.90 2.28 12.94
N VAL A 123 -8.53 2.12 11.77
CA VAL A 123 -9.26 3.20 11.11
C VAL A 123 -10.45 3.64 11.95
N HIS A 124 -11.28 2.70 12.42
CA HIS A 124 -12.44 3.03 13.24
C HIS A 124 -12.07 3.59 14.61
N GLY A 125 -10.87 3.26 15.12
CA GLY A 125 -10.37 3.79 16.38
C GLY A 125 -9.98 5.27 16.31
N CYS A 126 -9.51 5.76 15.17
CA CYS A 126 -9.09 7.16 15.04
C CYS A 126 -10.05 8.04 14.21
N LEU A 127 -10.83 7.45 13.30
CA LEU A 127 -11.65 8.20 12.35
C LEU A 127 -12.73 9.09 13.03
N PRO A 128 -13.48 8.64 14.05
CA PRO A 128 -14.52 9.48 14.68
C PRO A 128 -13.93 10.76 15.30
N GLU A 129 -12.82 10.63 16.04
CA GLU A 129 -12.12 11.77 16.65
C GLU A 129 -11.64 12.77 15.60
N ILE A 130 -11.04 12.26 14.50
CA ILE A 130 -10.52 13.11 13.43
C ILE A 130 -11.66 13.78 12.67
N ALA A 131 -12.75 13.08 12.38
CA ALA A 131 -13.91 13.61 11.68
C ALA A 131 -14.59 14.73 12.47
N ASP A 132 -14.72 14.56 13.80
CA ASP A 132 -15.23 15.58 14.72
C ASP A 132 -14.29 16.80 14.75
N GLN A 133 -12.99 16.59 14.89
CA GLN A 133 -11.97 17.66 14.87
C GLN A 133 -12.02 18.48 13.57
N MET A 134 -12.31 17.83 12.44
CA MET A 134 -12.36 18.46 11.12
C MET A 134 -13.76 19.02 10.76
N ASP A 135 -14.76 18.83 11.62
CA ASP A 135 -16.18 19.17 11.39
C ASP A 135 -16.70 18.58 10.06
N VAL A 136 -16.45 17.29 9.84
CA VAL A 136 -16.89 16.57 8.64
C VAL A 136 -17.61 15.27 8.98
N ALA A 137 -18.59 14.88 8.16
CA ALA A 137 -19.34 13.65 8.29
C ALA A 137 -19.03 12.69 7.12
N PRO A 138 -18.13 11.72 7.28
CA PRO A 138 -17.89 10.73 6.26
C PRO A 138 -19.07 9.76 6.11
N GLY A 139 -19.21 9.21 4.89
CA GLY A 139 -20.16 8.14 4.61
C GLY A 139 -19.64 6.78 5.08
N ARG A 140 -19.94 5.72 4.30
CA ARG A 140 -19.50 4.37 4.61
C ARG A 140 -17.99 4.23 4.52
N VAL A 141 -17.41 3.50 5.48
CA VAL A 141 -16.00 3.14 5.49
C VAL A 141 -15.82 1.69 5.03
N THR A 142 -14.90 1.44 4.10
CA THR A 142 -14.59 0.10 3.60
C THR A 142 -13.08 -0.15 3.60
N ILE A 143 -12.67 -1.37 3.96
CA ILE A 143 -11.29 -1.82 3.83
C ILE A 143 -11.17 -2.66 2.55
N ARG A 144 -10.26 -2.25 1.66
CA ARG A 144 -10.10 -2.87 0.34
C ARG A 144 -8.64 -3.22 0.06
N GLU A 145 -8.43 -3.94 -1.00
CA GLU A 145 -7.13 -4.08 -1.63
C GLU A 145 -7.05 -3.14 -2.83
N ALA A 146 -6.01 -2.31 -2.86
CA ALA A 146 -5.71 -1.43 -3.97
C ALA A 146 -4.21 -1.52 -4.30
N ARG A 147 -3.87 -1.52 -5.59
CA ARG A 147 -2.48 -1.68 -6.04
C ARG A 147 -1.66 -0.39 -6.03
N THR A 148 -2.32 0.77 -6.02
CA THR A 148 -1.65 2.05 -6.30
C THR A 148 -2.06 3.19 -5.39
N ARG A 149 -2.96 2.95 -4.42
CA ARG A 149 -3.47 4.01 -3.52
C ARG A 149 -3.69 3.48 -2.12
N TRP A 150 -3.58 4.37 -1.17
CA TRP A 150 -3.75 4.11 0.26
C TRP A 150 -5.20 4.26 0.70
N GLY A 151 -5.88 5.25 0.13
CA GLY A 151 -7.28 5.51 0.39
C GLY A 151 -8.00 6.08 -0.82
N SER A 152 -9.26 6.38 -0.67
CA SER A 152 -10.07 7.18 -1.59
C SER A 152 -11.34 7.67 -0.91
N CYS A 153 -11.76 8.89 -1.25
CA CYS A 153 -13.04 9.47 -0.91
C CYS A 153 -13.91 9.57 -2.17
N SER A 154 -15.11 8.99 -2.14
CA SER A 154 -16.07 9.06 -3.25
C SER A 154 -16.78 10.42 -3.31
N ALA A 155 -17.52 10.68 -4.39
CA ALA A 155 -18.35 11.88 -4.50
C ALA A 155 -19.46 11.93 -3.42
N SER A 156 -19.95 10.75 -2.97
CA SER A 156 -20.92 10.62 -1.88
C SER A 156 -20.33 10.72 -0.48
N GLY A 157 -19.00 10.90 -0.34
CA GLY A 157 -18.33 10.95 0.96
C GLY A 157 -17.97 9.57 1.52
N ASP A 158 -18.20 8.46 0.79
CA ASP A 158 -17.75 7.14 1.23
C ASP A 158 -16.24 7.04 1.17
N LEU A 159 -15.65 6.47 2.21
CA LEU A 159 -14.20 6.28 2.35
C LEU A 159 -13.81 4.83 2.11
N SER A 160 -12.64 4.65 1.51
CA SER A 160 -12.05 3.33 1.32
C SER A 160 -10.57 3.38 1.67
N PHE A 161 -10.09 2.41 2.45
CA PHE A 161 -8.70 2.32 2.89
C PHE A 161 -8.07 0.99 2.47
N ASN A 162 -6.79 1.04 2.13
CA ASN A 162 -6.03 -0.15 1.80
C ASN A 162 -5.66 -0.89 3.09
N TRP A 163 -5.96 -2.20 3.15
CA TRP A 163 -5.66 -3.01 4.33
C TRP A 163 -4.17 -3.01 4.71
N ARG A 164 -3.28 -2.76 3.75
CA ARG A 164 -1.83 -2.68 3.98
C ARG A 164 -1.40 -1.50 4.88
N LEU A 165 -2.31 -0.58 5.16
CA LEU A 165 -2.08 0.45 6.19
C LEU A 165 -1.89 -0.15 7.59
N ALA A 166 -2.40 -1.36 7.85
CA ALA A 166 -2.13 -2.08 9.09
C ALA A 166 -0.65 -2.47 9.28
N LEU A 167 0.15 -2.45 8.23
CA LEU A 167 1.60 -2.72 8.28
C LEU A 167 2.38 -1.48 8.69
N ALA A 168 1.89 -0.28 8.32
CA ALA A 168 2.56 0.99 8.55
C ALA A 168 2.48 1.42 10.01
N PRO A 169 3.40 2.27 10.48
CA PRO A 169 3.26 2.94 11.77
C PRO A 169 1.91 3.66 11.89
N GLU A 170 1.34 3.66 13.08
CA GLU A 170 0.02 4.25 13.34
C GLU A 170 -0.11 5.71 12.89
N PRO A 171 0.89 6.61 13.10
CA PRO A 171 0.81 7.98 12.59
C PRO A 171 0.63 8.05 11.06
N VAL A 172 1.18 7.08 10.31
CA VAL A 172 1.05 7.02 8.85
C VAL A 172 -0.37 6.62 8.45
N LEU A 173 -0.99 5.67 9.16
CA LEU A 173 -2.40 5.33 8.95
C LEU A 173 -3.30 6.52 9.29
N ARG A 174 -3.09 7.16 10.44
CA ARG A 174 -3.82 8.37 10.86
C ARG A 174 -3.71 9.48 9.82
N HIS A 175 -2.51 9.71 9.28
CA HIS A 175 -2.30 10.66 8.18
C HIS A 175 -3.17 10.38 6.96
N VAL A 176 -3.27 9.12 6.54
CA VAL A 176 -4.11 8.74 5.40
C VAL A 176 -5.60 8.96 5.73
N VAL A 177 -6.04 8.71 6.97
CA VAL A 177 -7.41 9.01 7.40
C VAL A 177 -7.70 10.52 7.30
N VAL A 178 -6.80 11.39 7.81
CA VAL A 178 -6.92 12.86 7.67
C VAL A 178 -6.96 13.27 6.19
N HIS A 179 -6.10 12.66 5.35
CA HIS A 179 -6.06 12.94 3.91
C HIS A 179 -7.41 12.64 3.22
N GLU A 180 -8.00 11.48 3.48
CA GLU A 180 -9.28 11.09 2.86
C GLU A 180 -10.46 11.93 3.41
N LEU A 181 -10.43 12.30 4.68
CA LEU A 181 -11.41 13.22 5.27
C LEU A 181 -11.28 14.63 4.70
N ALA A 182 -10.07 15.11 4.43
CA ALA A 182 -9.85 16.41 3.80
C ALA A 182 -10.48 16.51 2.39
N HIS A 183 -10.69 15.38 1.71
CA HIS A 183 -11.43 15.33 0.44
C HIS A 183 -12.93 15.62 0.59
N LEU A 184 -13.50 15.56 1.79
CA LEU A 184 -14.87 16.04 2.04
C LEU A 184 -14.95 17.57 1.99
N VAL A 185 -13.83 18.27 2.27
CA VAL A 185 -13.72 19.72 2.22
C VAL A 185 -13.24 20.20 0.84
N HIS A 186 -12.16 19.59 0.33
CA HIS A 186 -11.56 19.92 -0.97
C HIS A 186 -11.30 18.67 -1.78
N ARG A 187 -11.88 18.58 -2.99
CA ARG A 187 -11.78 17.39 -3.87
C ARG A 187 -10.45 17.28 -4.61
N ASP A 188 -9.72 18.35 -4.73
CA ASP A 188 -8.42 18.44 -5.38
C ASP A 188 -7.27 18.40 -4.34
N HIS A 189 -6.04 18.38 -4.81
CA HIS A 189 -4.85 18.47 -3.97
C HIS A 189 -4.21 19.88 -4.06
N SER A 190 -5.07 20.93 -4.05
CA SER A 190 -4.63 22.33 -4.05
C SER A 190 -3.95 22.72 -2.74
N ASN A 191 -3.40 23.93 -2.68
CA ASN A 191 -2.85 24.46 -1.45
C ASN A 191 -3.89 24.54 -0.30
N ARG A 192 -5.17 24.75 -0.64
CA ARG A 192 -6.26 24.74 0.34
C ARG A 192 -6.47 23.35 0.94
N PHE A 193 -6.43 22.31 0.12
CA PHE A 193 -6.47 20.92 0.58
C PHE A 193 -5.34 20.63 1.57
N TRP A 194 -4.10 20.96 1.17
CA TRP A 194 -2.94 20.71 2.04
C TRP A 194 -2.97 21.53 3.32
N ALA A 195 -3.50 22.75 3.30
CA ALA A 195 -3.69 23.54 4.52
C ALA A 195 -4.66 22.86 5.50
N VAL A 196 -5.75 22.25 5.01
CA VAL A 196 -6.67 21.45 5.86
C VAL A 196 -5.94 20.23 6.44
N VAL A 197 -5.18 19.48 5.62
CA VAL A 197 -4.44 18.31 6.09
C VAL A 197 -3.44 18.71 7.18
N GLU A 198 -2.63 19.74 6.95
CA GLU A 198 -1.56 20.17 7.86
C GLU A 198 -2.10 20.79 9.16
N ALA A 199 -3.28 21.42 9.12
CA ALA A 199 -3.96 21.90 10.31
C ALA A 199 -4.44 20.76 11.24
N ASN A 200 -4.73 19.59 10.69
CA ASN A 200 -5.26 18.44 11.43
C ASN A 200 -4.26 17.29 11.62
N ASP A 201 -3.07 17.39 11.01
CA ASP A 201 -1.99 16.41 11.15
C ASP A 201 -0.61 17.08 11.07
N THR A 202 -0.05 17.39 12.22
CA THR A 202 1.29 17.99 12.35
C THR A 202 2.40 17.05 11.88
N ALA A 203 2.16 15.73 11.84
CA ALA A 203 3.08 14.73 11.32
C ALA A 203 3.03 14.56 9.80
N SER A 204 2.13 15.27 9.10
CA SER A 204 1.89 15.13 7.65
C SER A 204 3.17 15.12 6.81
N PRO A 205 4.16 16.02 6.97
CA PRO A 205 5.38 15.99 6.17
C PRO A 205 6.19 14.69 6.35
N ALA A 206 6.31 14.19 7.60
CA ALA A 206 7.03 12.96 7.91
C ALA A 206 6.30 11.72 7.38
N CYS A 207 4.97 11.66 7.52
CA CYS A 207 4.13 10.57 7.03
C CYS A 207 4.16 10.49 5.49
N ARG A 208 4.09 11.62 4.81
CA ARG A 208 4.25 11.70 3.34
C ARG A 208 5.65 11.25 2.90
N ALA A 209 6.69 11.63 3.64
CA ALA A 209 8.05 11.17 3.36
C ALA A 209 8.17 9.66 3.54
N PHE A 210 7.59 9.09 4.60
CA PHE A 210 7.53 7.65 4.85
C PHE A 210 6.81 6.92 3.70
N LEU A 211 5.61 7.36 3.31
CA LEU A 211 4.85 6.73 2.21
C LEU A 211 5.57 6.84 0.86
N ARG A 212 6.26 7.96 0.58
CA ARG A 212 7.09 8.06 -0.63
C ARG A 212 8.27 7.10 -0.62
N ARG A 213 8.85 6.85 0.55
CA ARG A 213 10.03 6.01 0.72
C ARG A 213 9.67 4.52 0.71
N HIS A 214 8.67 4.14 1.48
CA HIS A 214 8.34 2.75 1.78
C HIS A 214 7.02 2.27 1.17
N GLY A 215 6.25 3.18 0.58
CA GLY A 215 4.91 2.87 0.09
C GLY A 215 4.89 1.77 -0.97
N ALA A 216 5.91 1.70 -1.81
CA ALA A 216 6.02 0.65 -2.82
C ALA A 216 6.22 -0.74 -2.19
N GLU A 217 7.07 -0.83 -1.17
CA GLU A 217 7.32 -2.08 -0.43
C GLU A 217 6.06 -2.52 0.33
N LEU A 218 5.40 -1.61 1.03
CA LEU A 218 4.14 -1.88 1.73
C LEU A 218 3.05 -2.36 0.76
N LEU A 219 2.84 -1.69 -0.38
CA LEU A 219 1.85 -2.07 -1.39
C LEU A 219 2.15 -3.43 -2.03
N GLY A 220 3.40 -3.83 -2.04
CA GLY A 220 3.86 -5.11 -2.55
C GLY A 220 3.86 -6.25 -1.55
N TYR A 221 3.62 -5.96 -0.28
CA TYR A 221 3.65 -6.99 0.76
C TYR A 221 2.66 -8.11 0.48
N ASP A 222 3.17 -9.34 0.52
CA ASP A 222 2.40 -10.57 0.41
C ASP A 222 2.44 -11.32 1.76
N PRO A 223 1.29 -11.45 2.46
CA PRO A 223 1.22 -12.17 3.72
C PRO A 223 1.70 -13.64 3.65
N ALA A 224 1.64 -14.25 2.46
CA ALA A 224 2.11 -15.61 2.27
C ALA A 224 3.60 -15.79 2.61
N ARG A 225 4.41 -14.75 2.44
CA ARG A 225 5.84 -14.77 2.79
C ARG A 225 6.08 -14.99 4.28
N ALA A 226 5.23 -14.42 5.12
CA ALA A 226 5.32 -14.63 6.57
C ALA A 226 5.02 -16.07 7.00
N LEU A 227 4.42 -16.88 6.12
CA LEU A 227 4.12 -18.29 6.38
C LEU A 227 5.25 -19.23 5.99
N LEU A 228 6.25 -18.77 5.26
CA LEU A 228 7.43 -19.54 4.92
C LEU A 228 8.29 -19.77 6.19
N PRO A 229 8.97 -20.91 6.30
CA PRO A 229 9.91 -21.13 7.39
C PRO A 229 11.04 -20.10 7.35
N ALA A 230 11.49 -19.68 8.54
CA ALA A 230 12.62 -18.76 8.71
C ALA A 230 13.94 -19.41 8.36
#